data_7201e87417aa1658e357b724bf813865
#
_entry.id   7201e87417aa1658e357b724bf813865
#
_cell.length_a   1.000
_cell.length_b   1.000
_cell.length_c   1.000
_cell.angle_alpha   90.00
_cell.angle_beta   90.00
_cell.angle_gamma   90.00
#
_symmetry.space_group_name_H-M   'P 1'
#
loop_
_entity.id
_entity.type
_entity.pdbx_description
1 polymer ?
#
loop_
_entity_poly.entity_id
_entity_poly.type
_entity_poly.pdbx_seq_one_letter_code
_entity_poly.pdbx_strand_id
1 'polypeptide(L)'
;MRVNKMLTLLFLAVIAVCSGLQAQTVDEIVNKHIDAMGGKDKLKGLQSMYTEGIMEVRGMEIPLKLWLVNDKAMRMEFEVMGSNNIQVVTRNGGWMQMPMQGPDPKVMDSSMVHAMQSRLDLAGELYDYKAKGRTVTLEGKETKDGMDTYKLKVTNRDGSVIILYVDANTYYIDQMQTHIKAQGQEMDITTVLSDYKKTDNGFVYPASTSQEPIGTKISVSKVEVNKPVDDTIFVMPKKS
;
A
#
# COMPACT_ATOMS: atom_id res chain seq x y z
N MET A 1 -51.99 38.46 16.13
CA MET A 1 -50.82 38.85 15.33
C MET A 1 -49.44 38.62 16.01
N ARG A 2 -49.36 38.06 17.25
CA ARG A 2 -48.10 37.81 17.97
C ARG A 2 -47.56 36.36 17.84
N VAL A 3 -48.42 35.42 17.47
CA VAL A 3 -48.06 33.97 17.39
C VAL A 3 -47.22 33.68 16.14
N ASN A 4 -47.44 34.37 15.03
CA ASN A 4 -46.71 34.11 13.78
C ASN A 4 -45.23 34.56 13.79
N LYS A 5 -44.86 35.54 14.64
CA LYS A 5 -43.47 36.01 14.74
C LYS A 5 -42.58 35.04 15.54
N MET A 6 -43.17 34.33 16.52
CA MET A 6 -42.43 33.34 17.32
C MET A 6 -42.17 32.04 16.54
N LEU A 7 -43.13 31.63 15.69
CA LEU A 7 -42.97 30.47 14.83
C LEU A 7 -41.91 30.69 13.74
N THR A 8 -41.82 31.91 13.18
CA THR A 8 -40.85 32.30 12.16
C THR A 8 -39.42 32.35 12.72
N LEU A 9 -39.26 32.80 13.98
CA LEU A 9 -37.95 32.81 14.66
C LEU A 9 -37.48 31.41 15.02
N LEU A 10 -38.38 30.48 15.36
CA LEU A 10 -38.02 29.08 15.64
C LEU A 10 -37.59 28.35 14.36
N PHE A 11 -38.21 28.69 13.21
CA PHE A 11 -37.84 28.07 11.91
C PHE A 11 -36.48 28.56 11.38
N LEU A 12 -36.12 29.85 11.63
CA LEU A 12 -34.80 30.39 11.30
C LEU A 12 -33.69 29.82 12.18
N ALA A 13 -33.98 29.50 13.45
CA ALA A 13 -32.98 28.90 14.36
C ALA A 13 -32.62 27.44 14.00
N VAL A 14 -33.55 26.70 13.40
CA VAL A 14 -33.28 25.28 12.97
C VAL A 14 -32.42 25.23 11.71
N ILE A 15 -32.48 26.24 10.83
CA ILE A 15 -31.66 26.31 9.62
C ILE A 15 -30.20 26.66 9.94
N ALA A 16 -29.93 27.36 11.04
CA ALA A 16 -28.58 27.77 11.44
C ALA A 16 -27.72 26.66 12.06
N VAL A 17 -28.32 25.52 12.46
CA VAL A 17 -27.61 24.39 13.10
C VAL A 17 -27.07 23.37 12.07
N CYS A 18 -27.50 23.42 10.81
CA CYS A 18 -27.02 22.53 9.74
C CYS A 18 -25.71 23.00 9.08
N SER A 19 -25.08 24.07 9.53
CA SER A 19 -23.90 24.67 8.89
C SER A 19 -22.59 24.29 9.60
N GLY A 20 -22.33 23.01 9.86
CA GLY A 20 -21.12 22.65 10.62
C GLY A 20 -20.51 21.28 10.36
N LEU A 21 -21.11 20.45 9.55
CA LEU A 21 -20.45 19.23 9.11
C LEU A 21 -19.78 19.47 7.74
N GLN A 22 -18.65 20.19 7.75
CA GLN A 22 -17.77 20.18 6.60
C GLN A 22 -17.28 18.74 6.44
N ALA A 23 -17.88 18.00 5.52
CA ALA A 23 -17.36 16.71 5.12
C ALA A 23 -15.91 16.92 4.63
N GLN A 24 -14.95 16.23 5.23
CA GLN A 24 -13.57 16.33 4.79
C GLN A 24 -13.47 15.98 3.31
N THR A 25 -12.75 16.81 2.57
CA THR A 25 -12.49 16.56 1.15
C THR A 25 -11.47 15.44 0.98
N VAL A 26 -11.47 14.80 -0.18
CA VAL A 26 -10.45 13.80 -0.54
C VAL A 26 -9.04 14.35 -0.36
N ASP A 27 -8.79 15.57 -0.86
CA ASP A 27 -7.46 16.19 -0.79
C ASP A 27 -7.01 16.45 0.67
N GLU A 28 -7.94 16.80 1.58
CA GLU A 28 -7.62 16.95 3.00
C GLU A 28 -7.23 15.62 3.65
N ILE A 29 -7.96 14.53 3.38
CA ILE A 29 -7.65 13.19 3.90
C ILE A 29 -6.30 12.72 3.37
N VAL A 30 -6.07 12.88 2.05
CA VAL A 30 -4.81 12.51 1.40
C VAL A 30 -3.63 13.31 1.98
N ASN A 31 -3.78 14.63 2.16
CA ASN A 31 -2.70 15.45 2.73
C ASN A 31 -2.37 15.03 4.16
N LYS A 32 -3.37 14.77 5.00
CA LYS A 32 -3.17 14.29 6.37
C LYS A 32 -2.50 12.91 6.40
N HIS A 33 -2.87 12.01 5.47
CA HIS A 33 -2.17 10.74 5.32
C HIS A 33 -0.70 10.96 4.95
N ILE A 34 -0.40 11.82 3.97
CA ILE A 34 0.98 12.15 3.57
C ILE A 34 1.77 12.69 4.77
N ASP A 35 1.16 13.58 5.56
CA ASP A 35 1.81 14.13 6.77
C ASP A 35 2.06 13.04 7.81
N ALA A 36 1.10 12.15 8.04
CA ALA A 36 1.22 11.01 8.94
C ALA A 36 2.35 10.05 8.52
N MET A 37 2.55 9.85 7.21
CA MET A 37 3.62 9.00 6.66
C MET A 37 5.01 9.66 6.70
N GLY A 38 5.14 10.86 7.26
CA GLY A 38 6.41 11.56 7.46
C GLY A 38 6.53 12.86 6.67
N GLY A 39 5.53 13.20 5.87
CA GLY A 39 5.43 14.44 5.13
C GLY A 39 5.90 14.35 3.67
N LYS A 40 5.45 15.31 2.88
CA LYS A 40 5.63 15.35 1.43
C LYS A 40 7.10 15.25 0.99
N ASP A 41 7.99 15.98 1.66
CA ASP A 41 9.41 16.03 1.28
C ASP A 41 10.11 14.68 1.47
N LYS A 42 9.76 13.96 2.55
CA LYS A 42 10.32 12.63 2.80
C LYS A 42 9.84 11.60 1.79
N LEU A 43 8.54 11.58 1.51
CA LEU A 43 7.98 10.69 0.50
C LEU A 43 8.55 10.97 -0.90
N LYS A 44 8.71 12.25 -1.26
CA LYS A 44 9.36 12.67 -2.51
C LYS A 44 10.82 12.24 -2.58
N GLY A 45 11.52 12.24 -1.45
CA GLY A 45 12.93 11.89 -1.34
C GLY A 45 13.22 10.39 -1.28
N LEU A 46 12.21 9.51 -1.30
CA LEU A 46 12.42 8.07 -1.27
C LEU A 46 12.98 7.58 -2.61
N GLN A 47 14.22 7.10 -2.58
CA GLN A 47 14.92 6.54 -3.75
C GLN A 47 15.04 5.02 -3.65
N SER A 48 15.30 4.50 -2.46
CA SER A 48 15.44 3.08 -2.22
C SER A 48 14.96 2.69 -0.82
N MET A 49 14.58 1.43 -0.67
CA MET A 49 14.24 0.83 0.61
C MET A 49 14.78 -0.59 0.66
N TYR A 50 15.45 -0.92 1.75
CA TYR A 50 15.81 -2.29 2.13
C TYR A 50 15.00 -2.70 3.34
N THR A 51 14.46 -3.91 3.33
CA THR A 51 13.64 -4.46 4.41
C THR A 51 14.09 -5.87 4.75
N GLU A 52 14.22 -6.17 6.03
CA GLU A 52 14.34 -7.55 6.56
C GLU A 52 13.09 -7.86 7.39
N GLY A 53 12.67 -9.11 7.37
CA GLY A 53 11.51 -9.54 8.14
C GLY A 53 11.28 -11.04 8.08
N ILE A 54 10.16 -11.44 8.65
CA ILE A 54 9.65 -12.81 8.60
C ILE A 54 8.32 -12.80 7.85
N MET A 55 8.21 -13.67 6.87
CA MET A 55 6.95 -13.99 6.21
C MET A 55 6.43 -15.29 6.79
N GLU A 56 5.25 -15.26 7.37
CA GLU A 56 4.53 -16.44 7.85
C GLU A 56 3.52 -16.88 6.79
N VAL A 57 3.60 -18.14 6.38
CA VAL A 57 2.66 -18.77 5.44
C VAL A 57 2.27 -20.14 6.00
N ARG A 58 1.00 -20.33 6.33
CA ARG A 58 0.48 -21.61 6.87
C ARG A 58 1.28 -22.14 8.07
N GLY A 59 1.67 -21.24 8.98
CA GLY A 59 2.43 -21.57 10.18
C GLY A 59 3.95 -21.79 9.97
N MET A 60 4.45 -21.62 8.76
CA MET A 60 5.91 -21.62 8.47
C MET A 60 6.45 -20.20 8.51
N GLU A 61 7.49 -20.00 9.30
CA GLU A 61 8.26 -18.75 9.34
C GLU A 61 9.37 -18.78 8.30
N ILE A 62 9.35 -17.82 7.40
CA ILE A 62 10.23 -17.72 6.24
C ILE A 62 10.98 -16.40 6.32
N PRO A 63 12.31 -16.41 6.55
CA PRO A 63 13.11 -15.18 6.49
C PRO A 63 12.98 -14.50 5.12
N LEU A 64 12.77 -13.17 5.15
CA LEU A 64 12.52 -12.35 3.96
C LEU A 64 13.50 -11.18 3.91
N LYS A 65 14.05 -10.91 2.74
CA LYS A 65 14.79 -9.69 2.40
C LYS A 65 14.18 -9.06 1.16
N LEU A 66 14.02 -7.74 1.20
CA LEU A 66 13.44 -6.99 0.09
C LEU A 66 14.30 -5.75 -0.19
N TRP A 67 14.76 -5.62 -1.42
CA TRP A 67 15.36 -4.40 -1.96
C TRP A 67 14.40 -3.79 -2.95
N LEU A 68 14.15 -2.52 -2.79
CA LEU A 68 13.28 -1.75 -3.67
C LEU A 68 13.98 -0.45 -4.07
N VAL A 69 14.09 -0.21 -5.37
CA VAL A 69 14.53 1.07 -5.94
C VAL A 69 13.31 1.72 -6.58
N ASN A 70 12.97 2.91 -6.10
CA ASN A 70 11.73 3.60 -6.44
C ASN A 70 11.55 3.70 -7.95
N ASP A 71 10.37 3.31 -8.42
CA ASP A 71 9.99 3.31 -9.83
C ASP A 71 10.90 2.49 -10.78
N LYS A 72 11.86 1.74 -10.26
CA LYS A 72 12.86 1.04 -11.08
C LYS A 72 12.78 -0.47 -10.94
N ALA A 73 13.03 -0.99 -9.75
CA ALA A 73 13.19 -2.42 -9.54
C ALA A 73 12.90 -2.84 -8.10
N MET A 74 12.49 -4.08 -7.96
CA MET A 74 12.31 -4.79 -6.69
C MET A 74 12.97 -6.15 -6.78
N ARG A 75 13.70 -6.55 -5.72
CA ARG A 75 14.20 -7.90 -5.51
C ARG A 75 13.74 -8.39 -4.16
N MET A 76 13.14 -9.57 -4.13
CA MET A 76 12.73 -10.26 -2.93
C MET A 76 13.49 -11.59 -2.83
N GLU A 77 14.07 -11.86 -1.69
CA GLU A 77 14.70 -13.13 -1.34
C GLU A 77 14.01 -13.73 -0.14
N PHE A 78 13.74 -15.03 -0.19
CA PHE A 78 13.13 -15.76 0.91
C PHE A 78 13.60 -17.21 0.90
N GLU A 79 13.85 -17.74 2.10
CA GLU A 79 14.40 -19.09 2.25
C GLU A 79 13.29 -20.09 2.62
N VAL A 80 13.11 -21.12 1.80
CA VAL A 80 12.17 -22.22 2.05
C VAL A 80 12.93 -23.54 2.04
N MET A 81 12.88 -24.30 3.13
CA MET A 81 13.55 -25.62 3.27
C MET A 81 15.04 -25.57 2.89
N GLY A 82 15.76 -24.55 3.31
CA GLY A 82 17.19 -24.37 3.02
C GLY A 82 17.48 -23.93 1.58
N SER A 83 16.47 -23.64 0.77
CA SER A 83 16.60 -23.14 -0.60
C SER A 83 16.29 -21.66 -0.67
N ASN A 84 17.23 -20.85 -1.15
CA ASN A 84 17.01 -19.42 -1.37
C ASN A 84 16.22 -19.21 -2.66
N ASN A 85 15.02 -18.63 -2.53
CA ASN A 85 14.17 -18.26 -3.64
C ASN A 85 14.32 -16.76 -3.91
N ILE A 86 14.36 -16.39 -5.18
CA ILE A 86 14.58 -15.02 -5.63
C ILE A 86 13.47 -14.63 -6.60
N GLN A 87 12.89 -13.45 -6.38
CA GLN A 87 11.98 -12.81 -7.32
C GLN A 87 12.46 -11.40 -7.60
N VAL A 88 12.56 -11.06 -8.88
CA VAL A 88 12.95 -9.71 -9.32
C VAL A 88 11.91 -9.19 -10.30
N VAL A 89 11.46 -7.97 -10.07
CA VAL A 89 10.57 -7.24 -10.98
C VAL A 89 11.17 -5.88 -11.27
N THR A 90 11.14 -5.50 -12.54
CA THR A 90 11.56 -4.20 -13.04
C THR A 90 10.45 -3.57 -13.87
N ARG A 91 10.62 -2.34 -14.33
CA ARG A 91 9.69 -1.71 -15.28
C ARG A 91 9.56 -2.46 -16.61
N ASN A 92 10.59 -3.21 -17.00
CA ASN A 92 10.67 -3.85 -18.32
C ASN A 92 10.41 -5.36 -18.29
N GLY A 93 10.19 -5.95 -17.12
CA GLY A 93 9.97 -7.39 -16.98
C GLY A 93 10.35 -7.89 -15.60
N GLY A 94 10.41 -9.21 -15.45
CA GLY A 94 10.79 -9.84 -14.20
C GLY A 94 11.34 -11.26 -14.43
N TRP A 95 12.02 -11.75 -13.42
CA TRP A 95 12.51 -13.13 -13.38
C TRP A 95 12.42 -13.68 -11.97
N MET A 96 12.40 -15.01 -11.87
CA MET A 96 12.43 -15.71 -10.60
C MET A 96 13.39 -16.90 -10.68
N GLN A 97 13.97 -17.23 -9.54
CA GLN A 97 14.73 -18.46 -9.34
C GLN A 97 14.17 -19.16 -8.12
N MET A 98 13.64 -20.35 -8.34
CA MET A 98 13.06 -21.21 -7.30
C MET A 98 13.72 -22.59 -7.41
N PRO A 99 14.81 -22.88 -6.66
CA PRO A 99 15.62 -24.06 -6.85
C PRO A 99 14.84 -25.37 -6.75
N MET A 100 13.79 -25.41 -5.93
CA MET A 100 12.91 -26.59 -5.84
C MET A 100 12.08 -26.85 -7.11
N GLN A 101 11.91 -25.84 -7.99
CA GLN A 101 11.24 -25.96 -9.29
C GLN A 101 12.21 -26.08 -10.45
N GLY A 102 13.51 -26.09 -10.19
CA GLY A 102 14.61 -26.16 -11.12
C GLY A 102 15.71 -25.15 -10.81
N PRO A 103 16.99 -25.48 -11.15
CA PRO A 103 18.14 -24.68 -10.77
C PRO A 103 18.22 -23.35 -11.52
N ASP A 104 17.71 -23.30 -12.73
CA ASP A 104 17.83 -22.13 -13.61
C ASP A 104 16.81 -21.03 -13.30
N PRO A 105 17.20 -19.75 -13.42
CA PRO A 105 16.27 -18.65 -13.36
C PRO A 105 15.31 -18.68 -14.56
N LYS A 106 14.05 -18.27 -14.33
CA LYS A 106 12.99 -18.24 -15.33
C LYS A 106 12.43 -16.83 -15.45
N VAL A 107 12.15 -16.40 -16.68
CA VAL A 107 11.44 -15.15 -16.94
C VAL A 107 10.00 -15.28 -16.42
N MET A 108 9.52 -14.26 -15.75
CA MET A 108 8.13 -14.17 -15.30
C MET A 108 7.21 -13.84 -16.47
N ASP A 109 5.99 -14.36 -16.45
CA ASP A 109 4.98 -13.92 -17.40
C ASP A 109 4.58 -12.46 -17.19
N SER A 110 4.07 -11.84 -18.26
CA SER A 110 3.73 -10.41 -18.26
C SER A 110 2.62 -10.07 -17.26
N SER A 111 1.68 -10.96 -17.01
CA SER A 111 0.58 -10.72 -16.08
C SER A 111 1.07 -10.67 -14.64
N MET A 112 1.99 -11.57 -14.27
CA MET A 112 2.63 -11.57 -12.96
C MET A 112 3.51 -10.34 -12.77
N VAL A 113 4.31 -9.96 -13.77
CA VAL A 113 5.11 -8.73 -13.75
C VAL A 113 4.21 -7.52 -13.53
N HIS A 114 3.14 -7.40 -14.31
CA HIS A 114 2.21 -6.27 -14.21
C HIS A 114 1.58 -6.16 -12.81
N ALA A 115 1.13 -7.28 -12.24
CA ALA A 115 0.55 -7.31 -10.89
C ALA A 115 1.53 -6.87 -9.79
N MET A 116 2.83 -7.04 -10.01
CA MET A 116 3.86 -6.67 -9.04
C MET A 116 4.45 -5.28 -9.26
N GLN A 117 4.29 -4.69 -10.45
CA GLN A 117 4.87 -3.38 -10.78
C GLN A 117 4.30 -2.22 -9.96
N SER A 118 3.06 -2.32 -9.48
CA SER A 118 2.49 -1.32 -8.56
C SER A 118 3.30 -1.16 -7.28
N ARG A 119 3.97 -2.23 -6.84
CA ARG A 119 4.83 -2.25 -5.64
C ARG A 119 6.15 -1.47 -5.80
N LEU A 120 6.49 -1.05 -7.03
CA LEU A 120 7.68 -0.24 -7.29
C LEU A 120 7.54 1.21 -6.83
N ASP A 121 6.32 1.64 -6.48
CA ASP A 121 6.02 2.98 -5.98
C ASP A 121 6.20 3.03 -4.45
N LEU A 122 7.36 3.47 -3.99
CA LEU A 122 7.69 3.57 -2.56
C LEU A 122 6.85 4.60 -1.80
N ALA A 123 6.41 5.65 -2.47
CA ALA A 123 5.63 6.71 -1.85
C ALA A 123 4.14 6.34 -1.69
N GLY A 124 3.72 5.20 -2.28
CA GLY A 124 2.39 4.63 -2.14
C GLY A 124 1.32 5.28 -3.02
N GLU A 125 0.10 4.74 -2.88
CA GLU A 125 -1.00 5.00 -3.81
C GLU A 125 -1.52 6.44 -3.75
N LEU A 126 -1.45 7.09 -2.58
CA LEU A 126 -2.03 8.41 -2.35
C LEU A 126 -1.06 9.56 -2.61
N TYR A 127 0.26 9.30 -2.53
CA TYR A 127 1.25 10.34 -2.77
C TYR A 127 1.25 10.76 -4.24
N ASP A 128 1.04 12.05 -4.48
CA ASP A 128 1.05 12.67 -5.82
C ASP A 128 0.16 11.94 -6.84
N TYR A 129 -0.97 11.42 -6.37
CA TYR A 129 -1.86 10.54 -7.13
C TYR A 129 -2.33 11.16 -8.46
N LYS A 130 -2.60 12.48 -8.49
CA LYS A 130 -3.03 13.18 -9.71
C LYS A 130 -1.93 13.16 -10.79
N ALA A 131 -0.68 13.44 -10.41
CA ALA A 131 0.46 13.40 -11.34
C ALA A 131 0.76 11.98 -11.84
N LYS A 132 0.49 10.97 -10.99
CA LYS A 132 0.58 9.55 -11.39
C LYS A 132 -0.59 9.08 -12.27
N GLY A 133 -1.54 9.98 -12.60
CA GLY A 133 -2.71 9.69 -13.42
C GLY A 133 -3.76 8.82 -12.72
N ARG A 134 -3.78 8.84 -11.40
CA ARG A 134 -4.78 8.16 -10.56
C ARG A 134 -5.93 9.11 -10.23
N THR A 135 -7.11 8.55 -10.01
CA THR A 135 -8.25 9.26 -9.45
C THR A 135 -8.55 8.70 -8.08
N VAL A 136 -8.77 9.58 -7.10
CA VAL A 136 -9.17 9.20 -5.74
C VAL A 136 -10.55 9.81 -5.44
N THR A 137 -11.48 8.98 -4.99
CA THR A 137 -12.82 9.41 -4.57
C THR A 137 -13.09 8.95 -3.14
N LEU A 138 -13.75 9.80 -2.34
CA LEU A 138 -14.24 9.43 -1.02
C LEU A 138 -15.61 8.75 -1.18
N GLU A 139 -15.68 7.46 -0.85
CA GLU A 139 -16.94 6.70 -0.87
C GLU A 139 -17.77 6.87 0.41
N GLY A 140 -17.13 7.34 1.49
CA GLY A 140 -17.82 7.64 2.76
C GLY A 140 -16.90 7.49 3.96
N LYS A 141 -17.48 7.64 5.14
CA LYS A 141 -16.89 7.31 6.43
C LYS A 141 -17.69 6.17 7.03
N GLU A 142 -17.02 5.14 7.49
CA GLU A 142 -17.66 3.96 8.11
C GLU A 142 -16.89 3.52 9.36
N THR A 143 -17.59 2.84 10.27
CA THR A 143 -16.93 2.20 11.42
C THR A 143 -16.65 0.75 11.06
N LYS A 144 -15.37 0.37 11.05
CA LYS A 144 -14.90 -0.97 10.75
C LYS A 144 -14.03 -1.49 11.90
N ASP A 145 -14.34 -2.66 12.40
CA ASP A 145 -13.65 -3.28 13.55
C ASP A 145 -13.53 -2.34 14.76
N GLY A 146 -14.56 -1.50 14.98
CA GLY A 146 -14.61 -0.51 16.06
C GLY A 146 -13.83 0.78 15.81
N MET A 147 -13.22 0.95 14.64
CA MET A 147 -12.48 2.16 14.24
C MET A 147 -13.23 2.93 13.16
N ASP A 148 -13.28 4.25 13.29
CA ASP A 148 -13.81 5.14 12.26
C ASP A 148 -12.80 5.25 11.12
N THR A 149 -13.20 4.93 9.91
CA THR A 149 -12.35 4.95 8.72
C THR A 149 -12.97 5.74 7.57
N TYR A 150 -12.13 6.40 6.80
CA TYR A 150 -12.49 6.95 5.49
C TYR A 150 -12.27 5.87 4.43
N LYS A 151 -13.30 5.57 3.66
CA LYS A 151 -13.23 4.66 2.53
C LYS A 151 -12.90 5.44 1.26
N LEU A 152 -11.69 5.25 0.75
CA LEU A 152 -11.21 5.87 -0.48
C LEU A 152 -11.14 4.83 -1.60
N LYS A 153 -11.67 5.18 -2.76
CA LYS A 153 -11.50 4.41 -3.99
C LYS A 153 -10.43 5.07 -4.84
N VAL A 154 -9.36 4.35 -5.09
CA VAL A 154 -8.28 4.73 -6.00
C VAL A 154 -8.48 3.99 -7.31
N THR A 155 -8.60 4.73 -8.41
CA THR A 155 -8.64 4.18 -9.77
C THR A 155 -7.33 4.49 -10.45
N ASN A 156 -6.59 3.47 -10.84
CA ASN A 156 -5.33 3.56 -11.54
C ASN A 156 -5.54 3.89 -13.03
N ARG A 157 -4.44 4.26 -13.69
CA ARG A 157 -4.44 4.63 -15.12
C ARG A 157 -4.90 3.50 -16.06
N ASP A 158 -4.65 2.25 -15.67
CA ASP A 158 -5.06 1.03 -16.37
C ASP A 158 -6.51 0.61 -16.08
N GLY A 159 -7.22 1.37 -15.25
CA GLY A 159 -8.58 1.09 -14.81
C GLY A 159 -8.69 0.15 -13.61
N SER A 160 -7.58 -0.38 -13.09
CA SER A 160 -7.60 -1.17 -11.86
C SER A 160 -8.02 -0.31 -10.65
N VAL A 161 -8.68 -0.95 -9.69
CA VAL A 161 -9.25 -0.27 -8.52
C VAL A 161 -8.66 -0.84 -7.25
N ILE A 162 -8.31 0.06 -6.34
CA ILE A 162 -7.90 -0.25 -4.97
C ILE A 162 -8.84 0.49 -4.03
N ILE A 163 -9.39 -0.20 -3.03
CA ILE A 163 -10.12 0.42 -1.94
C ILE A 163 -9.19 0.54 -0.75
N LEU A 164 -9.05 1.73 -0.22
CA LEU A 164 -8.25 2.04 0.95
C LEU A 164 -9.14 2.43 2.11
N TYR A 165 -8.89 1.88 3.29
CA TYR A 165 -9.51 2.28 4.54
C TYR A 165 -8.46 3.05 5.34
N VAL A 166 -8.71 4.34 5.53
CA VAL A 166 -7.82 5.27 6.22
C VAL A 166 -8.41 5.57 7.59
N ASP A 167 -7.71 5.24 8.66
CA ASP A 167 -8.13 5.55 10.03
C ASP A 167 -8.37 7.05 10.20
N ALA A 168 -9.51 7.42 10.78
CA ALA A 168 -9.93 8.82 10.87
C ALA A 168 -9.15 9.62 11.93
N ASN A 169 -8.41 8.96 12.82
CA ASN A 169 -7.64 9.60 13.87
C ASN A 169 -6.15 9.71 13.51
N THR A 170 -5.56 8.61 13.02
CA THR A 170 -4.12 8.51 12.71
C THR A 170 -3.80 8.85 11.27
N TYR A 171 -4.79 8.74 10.37
CA TYR A 171 -4.64 8.85 8.91
C TYR A 171 -3.71 7.78 8.30
N TYR A 172 -3.41 6.71 9.01
CA TYR A 172 -2.78 5.53 8.43
C TYR A 172 -3.78 4.71 7.61
N ILE A 173 -3.28 3.97 6.63
CA ILE A 173 -4.08 3.01 5.88
C ILE A 173 -4.09 1.72 6.68
N ASP A 174 -5.23 1.35 7.27
CA ASP A 174 -5.33 0.11 8.03
C ASP A 174 -5.63 -1.10 7.15
N GLN A 175 -6.29 -0.85 6.02
CA GLN A 175 -6.68 -1.91 5.10
C GLN A 175 -6.67 -1.45 3.66
N MET A 176 -6.27 -2.37 2.78
CA MET A 176 -6.39 -2.25 1.32
C MET A 176 -7.15 -3.44 0.78
N GLN A 177 -8.05 -3.20 -0.18
CA GLN A 177 -8.72 -4.26 -0.93
C GLN A 177 -8.39 -4.11 -2.41
N THR A 178 -7.95 -5.20 -3.03
CA THR A 178 -7.61 -5.25 -4.46
C THR A 178 -8.29 -6.45 -5.10
N HIS A 179 -8.82 -6.25 -6.30
CA HIS A 179 -9.31 -7.33 -7.14
C HIS A 179 -8.21 -7.72 -8.11
N ILE A 180 -7.81 -8.97 -8.10
CA ILE A 180 -6.78 -9.48 -9.02
C ILE A 180 -7.36 -10.55 -9.93
N LYS A 181 -6.85 -10.58 -11.16
CA LYS A 181 -7.09 -11.67 -12.12
C LYS A 181 -5.76 -12.36 -12.38
N ALA A 182 -5.63 -13.60 -11.96
CA ALA A 182 -4.42 -14.40 -12.17
C ALA A 182 -4.79 -15.79 -12.67
N GLN A 183 -4.15 -16.25 -13.73
CA GLN A 183 -4.33 -17.59 -14.30
C GLN A 183 -5.80 -17.97 -14.58
N GLY A 184 -6.62 -16.99 -15.01
CA GLY A 184 -8.04 -17.20 -15.27
C GLY A 184 -8.95 -17.26 -14.02
N GLN A 185 -8.40 -17.06 -12.84
CA GLN A 185 -9.14 -16.92 -11.59
C GLN A 185 -9.20 -15.46 -11.16
N GLU A 186 -10.32 -15.05 -10.61
CA GLU A 186 -10.52 -13.74 -9.99
C GLU A 186 -10.53 -13.90 -8.47
N MET A 187 -9.85 -13.01 -7.77
CA MET A 187 -9.74 -13.06 -6.32
C MET A 187 -9.70 -11.66 -5.73
N ASP A 188 -10.47 -11.44 -4.66
CA ASP A 188 -10.36 -10.26 -3.84
C ASP A 188 -9.33 -10.51 -2.75
N ILE A 189 -8.31 -9.65 -2.70
CA ILE A 189 -7.28 -9.69 -1.66
C ILE A 189 -7.51 -8.53 -0.71
N THR A 190 -7.63 -8.86 0.56
CA THR A 190 -7.62 -7.89 1.65
C THR A 190 -6.25 -7.90 2.30
N THR A 191 -5.57 -6.75 2.29
CA THR A 191 -4.30 -6.53 2.98
C THR A 191 -4.57 -5.64 4.20
N VAL A 192 -4.28 -6.14 5.40
CA VAL A 192 -4.32 -5.38 6.65
C VAL A 192 -2.92 -4.89 6.97
N LEU A 193 -2.80 -3.62 7.30
CA LEU A 193 -1.56 -2.91 7.60
C LEU A 193 -1.60 -2.45 9.07
N SER A 194 -0.58 -2.76 9.86
CA SER A 194 -0.55 -2.44 11.28
C SER A 194 0.87 -2.25 11.82
N ASP A 195 0.98 -1.95 13.12
CA ASP A 195 2.25 -1.74 13.80
C ASP A 195 3.13 -0.70 13.07
N TYR A 196 2.54 0.48 12.81
CA TYR A 196 3.25 1.55 12.14
C TYR A 196 4.45 2.04 12.93
N LYS A 197 5.63 2.03 12.32
CA LYS A 197 6.90 2.44 12.89
C LYS A 197 7.52 3.57 12.08
N LYS A 198 8.45 4.25 12.73
CA LYS A 198 9.16 5.38 12.15
C LYS A 198 10.65 5.06 12.06
N THR A 199 11.24 5.30 10.91
CA THR A 199 12.69 5.23 10.70
C THR A 199 13.39 6.45 11.31
N ASP A 200 14.71 6.38 11.51
CA ASP A 200 15.51 7.49 12.06
C ASP A 200 15.38 8.79 11.26
N ASN A 201 15.22 8.70 9.94
CA ASN A 201 14.99 9.86 9.06
C ASN A 201 13.53 10.31 9.04
N GLY A 202 12.64 9.64 9.78
CA GLY A 202 11.26 10.03 9.99
C GLY A 202 10.26 9.55 8.94
N PHE A 203 10.64 8.65 8.05
CA PHE A 203 9.69 7.91 7.20
C PHE A 203 8.90 6.92 8.05
N VAL A 204 7.59 6.83 7.82
CA VAL A 204 6.67 5.93 8.53
C VAL A 204 6.28 4.77 7.62
N TYR A 205 6.23 3.56 8.17
CA TYR A 205 5.90 2.34 7.43
C TYR A 205 5.13 1.35 8.32
N PRO A 206 4.26 0.51 7.77
CA PRO A 206 3.64 -0.58 8.51
C PRO A 206 4.67 -1.69 8.76
N ALA A 207 4.89 -2.04 10.03
CA ALA A 207 5.81 -3.13 10.38
C ALA A 207 5.12 -4.50 10.38
N SER A 208 3.81 -4.56 10.26
CA SER A 208 3.05 -5.79 10.11
C SER A 208 2.06 -5.67 8.95
N THR A 209 2.02 -6.70 8.11
CA THR A 209 1.06 -6.82 6.99
C THR A 209 0.50 -8.23 6.98
N SER A 210 -0.82 -8.38 6.80
CA SER A 210 -1.43 -9.68 6.54
C SER A 210 -2.30 -9.63 5.30
N GLN A 211 -2.40 -10.76 4.59
CA GLN A 211 -3.17 -10.87 3.34
C GLN A 211 -4.12 -12.05 3.39
N GLU A 212 -5.40 -11.77 3.19
CA GLU A 212 -6.46 -12.76 3.09
C GLU A 212 -7.08 -12.76 1.67
N PRO A 213 -7.49 -13.91 1.15
CA PRO A 213 -7.50 -15.26 1.76
C PRO A 213 -6.16 -16.02 1.58
N ILE A 214 -5.08 -15.37 1.18
CA ILE A 214 -3.78 -16.03 0.92
C ILE A 214 -3.20 -16.65 2.20
N GLY A 215 -3.52 -16.07 3.37
CA GLY A 215 -3.02 -16.51 4.68
C GLY A 215 -1.53 -16.19 4.86
N THR A 216 -1.08 -15.06 4.32
CA THR A 216 0.31 -14.59 4.47
C THR A 216 0.37 -13.46 5.48
N LYS A 217 1.33 -13.53 6.41
CA LYS A 217 1.65 -12.44 7.32
C LYS A 217 3.12 -12.08 7.19
N ILE A 218 3.44 -10.80 7.12
CA ILE A 218 4.81 -10.29 7.08
C ILE A 218 5.03 -9.42 8.32
N SER A 219 6.10 -9.72 9.07
CA SER A 219 6.55 -8.92 10.21
C SER A 219 7.93 -8.36 9.89
N VAL A 220 8.04 -7.04 9.84
CA VAL A 220 9.27 -6.33 9.48
C VAL A 220 10.12 -6.08 10.72
N SER A 221 11.37 -6.51 10.69
CA SER A 221 12.35 -6.33 11.77
C SER A 221 13.31 -5.16 11.51
N LYS A 222 13.59 -4.84 10.24
CA LYS A 222 14.53 -3.78 9.85
C LYS A 222 14.06 -3.08 8.58
N VAL A 223 14.20 -1.75 8.56
CA VAL A 223 14.02 -0.92 7.36
C VAL A 223 15.17 0.07 7.26
N GLU A 224 15.80 0.15 6.10
CA GLU A 224 16.78 1.18 5.73
C GLU A 224 16.29 1.87 4.46
N VAL A 225 16.28 3.21 4.47
CA VAL A 225 15.85 4.00 3.32
C VAL A 225 17.02 4.80 2.74
N ASN A 226 16.99 4.99 1.42
CA ASN A 226 17.97 5.79 0.67
C ASN A 226 19.43 5.32 0.81
N LYS A 227 19.62 4.01 1.05
CA LYS A 227 20.94 3.39 0.95
C LYS A 227 21.25 3.05 -0.51
N PRO A 228 22.52 3.17 -0.94
CA PRO A 228 22.92 2.71 -2.27
C PRO A 228 22.58 1.24 -2.47
N VAL A 229 21.99 0.92 -3.61
CA VAL A 229 21.68 -0.45 -4.03
C VAL A 229 22.45 -0.74 -5.31
N ASP A 230 23.18 -1.86 -5.35
CA ASP A 230 23.88 -2.29 -6.54
C ASP A 230 22.87 -2.81 -7.57
N ASP A 231 22.83 -2.19 -8.74
CA ASP A 231 21.91 -2.56 -9.81
C ASP A 231 22.11 -3.99 -10.34
N THR A 232 23.29 -4.57 -10.13
CA THR A 232 23.61 -5.93 -10.59
C THR A 232 22.74 -6.99 -9.90
N ILE A 233 22.23 -6.72 -8.71
CA ILE A 233 21.34 -7.66 -7.99
C ILE A 233 19.99 -7.88 -8.70
N PHE A 234 19.59 -6.97 -9.60
CA PHE A 234 18.36 -7.10 -10.38
C PHE A 234 18.54 -7.81 -11.72
N VAL A 235 19.79 -8.04 -12.11
CA VAL A 235 20.12 -8.70 -13.38
C VAL A 235 19.88 -10.20 -13.27
N MET A 236 19.19 -10.78 -14.25
CA MET A 236 18.97 -12.22 -14.31
C MET A 236 20.32 -12.94 -14.51
N PRO A 237 20.67 -13.91 -13.65
CA PRO A 237 21.89 -14.70 -13.83
C PRO A 237 21.87 -15.48 -15.15
N LYS A 238 23.04 -15.75 -15.71
CA LYS A 238 23.16 -16.67 -16.84
C LYS A 238 22.77 -18.08 -16.37
N LYS A 239 22.16 -18.84 -17.27
CA LYS A 239 21.90 -20.26 -17.02
C LYS A 239 23.23 -20.98 -16.81
N SER A 240 23.26 -21.89 -15.86
CA SER A 240 24.43 -22.78 -15.59
C SER A 240 24.61 -23.82 -16.68
#